data_42653c2cd2a7ff82cb036677bfe0d54f
#
_entry.id   42653c2cd2a7ff82cb036677bfe0d54f
#
_cell.length_a   1.000
_cell.length_b   1.000
_cell.length_c   1.000
_cell.angle_alpha   90.00
_cell.angle_beta   90.00
_cell.angle_gamma   90.00
#
_symmetry.space_group_name_H-M   'P 1'
#
loop_
_entity.id
_entity.type
_entity.pdbx_description
1 polymer ?
#
loop_
_entity_poly.entity_id
_entity_poly.type
_entity_poly.pdbx_seq_one_letter_code
_entity_poly.pdbx_strand_id
1 'polypeptide(L)'
;MATRPEERMMEPDMNPADLWIEEVYTDRRIGTLRKLTPVKGDGERDDSRDVQWVGETQVLSQLGTLPITFPLEAKTLEEAAKKFGAEAKKAIERTVRELQEMRRQAASSIVIPQGGLPPMPPGGVPGGGGKIQIP
;
A
#
# COMPACT_ATOMS: atom_id res chain seq x y z
N MET A 1 19.41 27.30 0.36
CA MET A 1 20.07 26.05 0.70
C MET A 1 19.17 24.87 0.34
N ALA A 2 19.74 23.85 -0.24
CA ALA A 2 18.95 22.67 -0.64
C ALA A 2 18.50 21.87 0.58
N THR A 3 17.25 21.45 0.56
CA THR A 3 16.68 20.61 1.62
C THR A 3 16.96 19.15 1.30
N ARG A 4 17.36 18.38 2.29
CA ARG A 4 17.57 16.96 2.09
C ARG A 4 16.22 16.30 1.75
N PRO A 5 16.24 15.20 0.98
CA PRO A 5 14.96 14.54 0.61
C PRO A 5 14.10 14.16 1.80
N GLU A 6 14.70 13.70 2.89
CA GLU A 6 13.95 13.34 4.08
C GLU A 6 13.25 14.55 4.69
N GLU A 7 13.93 15.67 4.74
CA GLU A 7 13.34 16.89 5.27
C GLU A 7 12.19 17.37 4.38
N ARG A 8 12.38 17.26 3.06
CA ARG A 8 11.36 17.70 2.12
C ARG A 8 10.10 16.87 2.26
N MET A 9 10.24 15.55 2.51
CA MET A 9 9.09 14.68 2.68
C MET A 9 8.32 14.96 3.97
N MET A 10 8.97 15.61 4.93
CA MET A 10 8.33 15.92 6.19
C MET A 10 7.64 17.28 6.20
N GLU A 11 7.80 18.07 5.14
CA GLU A 11 7.12 19.36 5.04
C GLU A 11 5.68 19.13 4.59
N PRO A 12 4.71 19.65 5.36
CA PRO A 12 3.31 19.37 5.08
C PRO A 12 2.69 20.38 4.10
N ASP A 13 3.33 20.59 2.98
CA ASP A 13 2.85 21.57 2.00
C ASP A 13 1.98 20.90 0.95
N MET A 14 0.85 21.53 0.65
CA MET A 14 -0.02 21.08 -0.42
C MET A 14 0.21 21.94 -1.66
N ASN A 15 0.17 21.30 -2.82
CA ASN A 15 0.27 21.99 -4.08
C ASN A 15 -1.14 22.28 -4.63
N PRO A 16 -1.54 23.55 -4.72
CA PRO A 16 -2.90 23.86 -5.21
C PRO A 16 -3.18 23.36 -6.62
N ALA A 17 -2.15 23.05 -7.39
CA ALA A 17 -2.34 22.54 -8.75
C ALA A 17 -2.65 21.05 -8.78
N ASP A 18 -2.54 20.36 -7.64
CA ASP A 18 -2.71 18.91 -7.58
C ASP A 18 -3.88 18.49 -6.68
N LEU A 19 -4.87 19.34 -6.55
CA LEU A 19 -5.99 19.05 -5.65
C LEU A 19 -7.04 18.17 -6.32
N TRP A 20 -7.72 17.39 -5.50
CA TRP A 20 -8.78 16.48 -5.93
C TRP A 20 -9.92 16.54 -4.93
N ILE A 21 -11.15 16.40 -5.44
CA ILE A 21 -12.28 16.05 -4.57
C ILE A 21 -12.33 14.55 -4.49
N GLU A 22 -12.44 14.03 -3.28
CA GLU A 22 -12.54 12.58 -3.10
C GLU A 22 -13.93 12.25 -2.59
N GLU A 23 -14.67 11.44 -3.33
CA GLU A 23 -15.98 10.97 -2.95
C GLU A 23 -15.91 9.47 -2.69
N VAL A 24 -16.49 9.02 -1.59
CA VAL A 24 -16.39 7.63 -1.17
C VAL A 24 -17.75 6.97 -1.29
N TYR A 25 -17.80 5.84 -1.98
CA TYR A 25 -18.99 5.02 -2.12
C TYR A 25 -18.70 3.64 -1.57
N THR A 26 -19.66 3.03 -0.92
CA THR A 26 -19.46 1.69 -0.37
C THR A 26 -20.77 0.93 -0.39
N ASP A 27 -20.67 -0.40 -0.62
CA ASP A 27 -21.82 -1.28 -0.49
C ASP A 27 -21.93 -1.82 0.93
N ARG A 28 -21.02 -1.42 1.81
CA ARG A 28 -20.98 -1.83 3.20
C ARG A 28 -20.83 -3.34 3.40
N ARG A 29 -20.30 -4.01 2.39
CA ARG A 29 -20.09 -5.46 2.45
C ARG A 29 -18.76 -5.87 1.83
N ILE A 30 -18.57 -5.52 0.57
CA ILE A 30 -17.43 -6.01 -0.21
C ILE A 30 -16.28 -5.02 -0.17
N GLY A 31 -16.57 -3.75 -0.33
CA GLY A 31 -15.48 -2.78 -0.38
C GLY A 31 -15.94 -1.37 -0.57
N THR A 32 -15.01 -0.54 -1.02
CA THR A 32 -15.19 0.89 -1.13
C THR A 32 -14.72 1.34 -2.51
N LEU A 33 -15.42 2.30 -3.08
CA LEU A 33 -15.02 2.98 -4.31
C LEU A 33 -14.74 4.43 -3.98
N ARG A 34 -13.64 4.95 -4.51
CA ARG A 34 -13.32 6.36 -4.39
C ARG A 34 -13.29 6.99 -5.76
N LYS A 35 -14.02 8.09 -5.90
CA LYS A 35 -13.99 8.88 -7.11
C LYS A 35 -13.13 10.10 -6.85
N LEU A 36 -12.07 10.26 -7.61
CA LEU A 36 -11.15 11.37 -7.47
C LEU A 36 -11.40 12.33 -8.63
N THR A 37 -11.98 13.49 -8.33
CA THR A 37 -12.26 14.50 -9.33
C THR A 37 -11.23 15.60 -9.21
N PRO A 38 -10.44 15.87 -10.26
CA PRO A 38 -9.43 16.91 -10.17
C PRO A 38 -10.07 18.29 -10.14
N VAL A 39 -9.51 19.16 -9.31
CA VAL A 39 -10.01 20.53 -9.18
C VAL A 39 -8.85 21.50 -9.21
N LYS A 40 -9.17 22.73 -9.61
CA LYS A 40 -8.21 23.82 -9.58
C LYS A 40 -8.14 24.42 -8.19
N GLY A 41 -7.18 25.32 -7.99
CA GLY A 41 -7.00 25.94 -6.69
C GLY A 41 -8.22 26.70 -6.20
N ASP A 42 -9.11 27.11 -7.11
CA ASP A 42 -10.36 27.79 -6.73
C ASP A 42 -11.50 26.81 -6.46
N GLY A 43 -11.25 25.51 -6.55
CA GLY A 43 -12.25 24.50 -6.27
C GLY A 43 -13.08 24.09 -7.47
N GLU A 44 -12.92 24.75 -8.60
CA GLU A 44 -13.65 24.38 -9.82
C GLU A 44 -13.01 23.18 -10.47
N ARG A 45 -13.81 22.44 -11.23
CA ARG A 45 -13.28 21.23 -11.88
C ARG A 45 -12.15 21.58 -12.84
N ASP A 46 -11.10 20.78 -12.82
CA ASP A 46 -9.97 20.92 -13.70
C ASP A 46 -10.13 19.92 -14.85
N ASP A 47 -10.59 20.43 -16.00
CA ASP A 47 -10.87 19.57 -17.15
C ASP A 47 -9.60 19.08 -17.85
N SER A 48 -8.44 19.58 -17.47
CA SER A 48 -7.19 19.14 -18.07
C SER A 48 -6.70 17.82 -17.48
N ARG A 49 -7.29 17.37 -16.37
CA ARG A 49 -6.96 16.10 -15.74
C ARG A 49 -8.21 15.23 -15.69
N ASP A 50 -8.02 13.92 -15.78
CA ASP A 50 -9.12 12.99 -15.81
C ASP A 50 -9.59 12.59 -14.43
N VAL A 51 -10.88 12.30 -14.31
CA VAL A 51 -11.46 11.68 -13.12
C VAL A 51 -10.84 10.29 -12.98
N GLN A 52 -10.50 9.92 -11.75
CA GLN A 52 -9.94 8.61 -11.47
C GLN A 52 -10.84 7.85 -10.50
N TRP A 53 -10.91 6.55 -10.68
CA TRP A 53 -11.64 5.67 -9.79
C TRP A 53 -10.67 4.70 -9.14
N VAL A 54 -10.82 4.51 -7.85
CA VAL A 54 -9.98 3.60 -7.08
C VAL A 54 -10.87 2.70 -6.24
N GLY A 55 -10.62 1.40 -6.33
CA GLY A 55 -11.31 0.45 -5.48
C GLY A 55 -10.45 0.06 -4.30
N GLU A 56 -11.10 -0.31 -3.22
CA GLU A 56 -10.40 -0.78 -2.03
C GLU A 56 -11.19 -1.92 -1.40
N THR A 57 -10.49 -3.00 -1.08
CA THR A 57 -11.06 -4.12 -0.35
C THR A 57 -10.06 -4.56 0.71
N GLN A 58 -10.46 -5.47 1.57
CA GLN A 58 -9.59 -5.95 2.63
C GLN A 58 -9.49 -7.46 2.56
N VAL A 59 -8.30 -7.97 2.84
CA VAL A 59 -8.02 -9.39 2.81
C VAL A 59 -7.43 -9.80 4.14
N LEU A 60 -7.90 -10.91 4.69
CA LEU A 60 -7.31 -11.46 5.90
C LEU A 60 -6.02 -12.19 5.54
N SER A 61 -4.98 -11.93 6.29
CA SER A 61 -3.71 -12.61 6.12
C SER A 61 -3.18 -13.01 7.49
N GLN A 62 -2.09 -13.75 7.49
CA GLN A 62 -1.45 -14.13 8.73
C GLN A 62 -0.93 -12.93 9.50
N LEU A 63 -0.71 -11.83 8.81
CA LEU A 63 -0.25 -10.58 9.42
C LEU A 63 -1.40 -9.69 9.83
N GLY A 64 -2.64 -10.14 9.66
CA GLY A 64 -3.83 -9.36 9.96
C GLY A 64 -4.56 -8.95 8.70
N THR A 65 -5.43 -7.97 8.84
CA THR A 65 -6.20 -7.46 7.72
C THR A 65 -5.34 -6.52 6.89
N LEU A 66 -5.27 -6.79 5.59
CA LEU A 66 -4.51 -5.97 4.66
C LEU A 66 -5.46 -5.23 3.72
N PRO A 67 -5.35 -3.90 3.63
CA PRO A 67 -6.12 -3.16 2.64
C PRO A 67 -5.47 -3.32 1.27
N ILE A 68 -6.29 -3.54 0.26
CA ILE A 68 -5.81 -3.68 -1.11
C ILE A 68 -6.53 -2.65 -1.95
N THR A 69 -5.76 -1.77 -2.59
CA THR A 69 -6.30 -0.74 -3.46
C THR A 69 -5.90 -1.03 -4.89
N PHE A 70 -6.75 -0.63 -5.82
CA PHE A 70 -6.51 -0.90 -7.23
C PHE A 70 -7.22 0.15 -8.07
N PRO A 71 -6.64 0.52 -9.21
CA PRO A 71 -7.28 1.49 -10.11
C PRO A 71 -8.42 0.82 -10.88
N LEU A 72 -9.41 1.63 -11.23
CA LEU A 72 -10.54 1.19 -12.04
C LEU A 72 -10.68 2.15 -13.20
N GLU A 73 -10.78 1.60 -14.40
CA GLU A 73 -11.04 2.42 -15.58
C GLU A 73 -12.55 2.45 -15.80
N ALA A 74 -13.16 3.57 -15.44
CA ALA A 74 -14.59 3.70 -15.50
C ALA A 74 -14.95 5.15 -15.77
N LYS A 75 -16.10 5.35 -16.39
CA LYS A 75 -16.61 6.70 -16.66
C LYS A 75 -17.79 7.03 -15.76
N THR A 76 -18.38 6.03 -15.14
CA THR A 76 -19.54 6.22 -14.26
C THR A 76 -19.37 5.38 -13.02
N LEU A 77 -20.12 5.72 -11.99
CA LEU A 77 -20.14 4.93 -10.76
C LEU A 77 -20.58 3.50 -11.04
N GLU A 78 -21.60 3.33 -11.85
CA GLU A 78 -22.11 2.00 -12.17
C GLU A 78 -21.04 1.15 -12.83
N GLU A 79 -20.31 1.74 -13.78
CA GLU A 79 -19.24 1.02 -14.47
C GLU A 79 -18.14 0.64 -13.48
N ALA A 80 -17.77 1.54 -12.58
CA ALA A 80 -16.77 1.25 -11.57
C ALA A 80 -17.20 0.10 -10.68
N ALA A 81 -18.47 0.12 -10.26
CA ALA A 81 -19.02 -0.94 -9.42
C ALA A 81 -19.01 -2.28 -10.15
N LYS A 82 -19.35 -2.29 -11.44
CA LYS A 82 -19.36 -3.53 -12.20
C LYS A 82 -17.97 -4.11 -12.40
N LYS A 83 -16.96 -3.27 -12.49
CA LYS A 83 -15.59 -3.72 -12.69
C LYS A 83 -14.89 -4.07 -11.38
N PHE A 84 -15.46 -3.68 -10.27
CA PHE A 84 -14.82 -3.82 -8.97
C PHE A 84 -14.38 -5.25 -8.71
N GLY A 85 -15.29 -6.22 -8.86
CA GLY A 85 -15.00 -7.60 -8.51
C GLY A 85 -13.83 -8.19 -9.29
N ALA A 86 -13.81 -7.97 -10.60
CA ALA A 86 -12.75 -8.50 -11.46
C ALA A 86 -11.40 -7.86 -11.13
N GLU A 87 -11.39 -6.54 -10.94
CA GLU A 87 -10.15 -5.84 -10.65
C GLU A 87 -9.66 -6.15 -9.24
N ALA A 88 -10.57 -6.31 -8.29
CA ALA A 88 -10.22 -6.70 -6.94
C ALA A 88 -9.55 -8.07 -6.94
N LYS A 89 -10.12 -9.02 -7.70
CA LYS A 89 -9.55 -10.36 -7.78
C LYS A 89 -8.13 -10.33 -8.32
N LYS A 90 -7.90 -9.55 -9.37
CA LYS A 90 -6.56 -9.41 -9.93
C LYS A 90 -5.59 -8.82 -8.92
N ALA A 91 -6.03 -7.80 -8.20
CA ALA A 91 -5.18 -7.13 -7.21
C ALA A 91 -4.86 -8.08 -6.05
N ILE A 92 -5.84 -8.86 -5.60
CA ILE A 92 -5.62 -9.83 -4.54
C ILE A 92 -4.62 -10.89 -4.98
N GLU A 93 -4.78 -11.42 -6.19
CA GLU A 93 -3.86 -12.42 -6.71
C GLU A 93 -2.44 -11.88 -6.82
N ARG A 94 -2.32 -10.64 -7.28
CA ARG A 94 -1.00 -10.00 -7.37
C ARG A 94 -0.37 -9.84 -5.99
N THR A 95 -1.16 -9.40 -5.03
CA THR A 95 -0.66 -9.20 -3.67
C THR A 95 -0.23 -10.52 -3.05
N VAL A 96 -1.00 -11.60 -3.27
CA VAL A 96 -0.64 -12.91 -2.74
C VAL A 96 0.68 -13.37 -3.35
N ARG A 97 0.85 -13.19 -4.66
CA ARG A 97 2.11 -13.57 -5.31
C ARG A 97 3.29 -12.76 -4.78
N GLU A 98 3.08 -11.47 -4.57
CA GLU A 98 4.15 -10.62 -4.03
C GLU A 98 4.54 -11.04 -2.62
N LEU A 99 3.56 -11.37 -1.79
CA LEU A 99 3.85 -11.83 -0.45
C LEU A 99 4.60 -13.17 -0.45
N GLN A 100 4.22 -14.08 -1.34
CA GLN A 100 4.92 -15.35 -1.48
C GLN A 100 6.35 -15.14 -1.94
N GLU A 101 6.55 -14.23 -2.88
CA GLU A 101 7.90 -13.93 -3.37
C GLU A 101 8.76 -13.32 -2.28
N MET A 102 8.19 -12.42 -1.51
CA MET A 102 8.92 -11.81 -0.40
C MET A 102 9.30 -12.85 0.64
N ARG A 103 8.39 -13.78 0.92
CA ARG A 103 8.68 -14.85 1.88
C ARG A 103 9.81 -15.74 1.36
N ARG A 104 9.78 -16.04 0.07
CA ARG A 104 10.83 -16.87 -0.53
C ARG A 104 12.18 -16.18 -0.48
N GLN A 105 12.22 -14.89 -0.79
CA GLN A 105 13.45 -14.12 -0.72
C GLN A 105 13.98 -14.02 0.70
N ALA A 106 13.09 -13.84 1.66
CA ALA A 106 13.50 -13.80 3.06
C ALA A 106 14.10 -15.12 3.50
N ALA A 107 13.50 -16.24 3.08
CA ALA A 107 14.02 -17.56 3.42
C ALA A 107 15.38 -17.77 2.77
N SER A 108 15.56 -17.36 1.53
CA SER A 108 16.84 -17.45 0.86
C SER A 108 17.91 -16.63 1.56
N SER A 109 17.55 -15.43 1.99
CA SER A 109 18.49 -14.56 2.68
C SER A 109 18.94 -15.16 4.00
N ILE A 110 18.02 -15.82 4.71
CA ILE A 110 18.34 -16.44 5.99
C ILE A 110 19.28 -17.61 5.78
N VAL A 111 19.09 -18.36 4.73
CA VAL A 111 19.89 -19.53 4.46
C VAL A 111 21.33 -19.19 4.16
N ILE A 112 21.55 -18.04 3.60
CA ILE A 112 22.89 -17.64 3.24
C ILE A 112 23.57 -16.97 4.40
N PRO A 113 24.28 -17.36 5.08
CA PRO A 113 25.01 -16.60 6.03
C PRO A 113 26.34 -16.97 6.05
N GLN A 114 26.45 -16.96 5.80
CA GLN A 114 27.12 -17.04 6.12
C GLN A 114 27.66 -16.57 6.73
N GLY A 115 27.78 -16.62 6.53
CA GLY A 115 28.35 -16.31 7.23
C GLY A 115 28.08 -15.47 8.12
N GLY A 116 27.84 -15.57 8.40
CA GLY A 116 27.72 -14.89 9.21
C GLY A 116 26.89 -14.35 9.92
N LEU A 117 26.67 -14.71 10.12
CA LEU A 117 26.16 -14.13 10.83
C LEU A 117 25.75 -13.98 11.76
N PRO A 118 25.66 -13.96 12.13
CA PRO A 118 25.22 -13.79 13.08
C PRO A 118 24.64 -13.51 13.82
N PRO A 119 24.42 -13.69 14.05
CA PRO A 119 23.79 -13.37 14.81
C PRO A 119 23.26 -12.86 15.49
N MET A 120 23.09 -13.04 15.65
CA MET A 120 22.57 -12.51 16.31
C MET A 120 22.23 -12.25 17.01
N PRO A 121 22.24 -12.44 17.38
CA PRO A 121 21.74 -12.23 18.25
C PRO A 121 21.30 -12.07 18.79
N PRO A 122 21.16 -12.30 19.10
CA PRO A 122 20.51 -12.17 19.81
C PRO A 122 20.10 -12.17 20.20
N GLY A 123 20.03 -12.63 20.32
CA GLY A 123 19.59 -12.51 20.97
C GLY A 123 19.63 -12.67 21.04
N GLY A 124 19.75 -13.09 21.04
CA GLY A 124 19.78 -13.02 21.57
C GLY A 124 20.01 -13.23 21.63
N VAL A 125 20.06 -13.77 21.73
CA VAL A 125 20.25 -13.76 22.42
C VAL A 125 20.29 -14.04 22.67
N PRO A 126 20.31 -14.62 22.74
CA PRO A 126 20.27 -14.72 23.46
C PRO A 126 20.31 -15.00 23.72
N GLY A 127 20.39 -15.74 23.84
CA GLY A 127 20.33 -15.77 24.61
C GLY A 127 20.52 -15.96 24.71
N GLY A 128 20.62 -16.50 24.68
CA GLY A 128 20.72 -16.41 25.33
C GLY A 128 21.04 -16.39 25.39
N GLY A 129 21.21 -16.99 25.32
CA GLY A 129 21.39 -16.70 25.93
C GLY A 129 21.71 -16.55 25.94
N GLY A 130 21.88 -16.99 25.80
CA GLY A 130 22.05 -16.54 26.40
C GLY A 130 22.36 -16.31 26.28
N LYS A 131 22.44 -16.49 26.26
CA LYS A 131 22.57 -16.03 26.71
C LYS A 131 22.75 -15.63 26.74
N ILE A 132 22.93 -15.99 26.53
CA ILE A 132 22.88 -15.49 26.94
C ILE A 132 23.18 -15.13 26.98
N GLN A 133 23.39 -15.28 27.04
CA GLN A 133 23.43 -14.79 27.40
C GLN A 133 23.74 -14.53 27.53
N ILE A 134 23.95 -14.84 27.61
CA ILE A 134 24.00 -14.50 27.96
C ILE A 134 24.31 -14.44 28.14
N PRO A 135 24.54 -14.67 28.37
CA PRO A 135 24.59 -14.41 28.78
C PRO A 135 24.61 -14.39 28.86
#